data_d7bd109fbb7c5dbc1a529860cd95d349
#
_entry.id   d7bd109fbb7c5dbc1a529860cd95d349
#
_cell.length_a   1.000
_cell.length_b   1.000
_cell.length_c   1.000
_cell.angle_alpha   90.00
_cell.angle_beta   90.00
_cell.angle_gamma   90.00
#
_symmetry.space_group_name_H-M   'P 1'
#
loop_
_entity.id
_entity.type
_entity.pdbx_description
1 polymer ?
#
loop_
_entity_poly.entity_id
_entity_poly.type
_entity_poly.pdbx_seq_one_letter_code
_entity_poly.pdbx_strand_id
1 'polypeptide(L)'
;MAIFTQEGLNPGLRQLIALASSLSSGCKYCQAHTSHGAERSGIDNQKIAEILKYNDSTLYSESEKAVLDLAFAAGATPNRSSKEHFIELKKHFSEELITDIVSVISIFGFLNRWNDTLGTKLEDVPKDFIEEKLIPLGWS
;
A
#
# COMPACT_ATOMS: atom_id res chain seq x y z
N MET A 1 -3.49 1.66 17.39
CA MET A 1 -2.07 1.28 17.31
C MET A 1 -1.21 2.51 17.09
N ALA A 2 -0.12 2.65 17.86
CA ALA A 2 0.77 3.82 17.81
C ALA A 2 1.31 4.12 16.40
N ILE A 3 1.57 3.10 15.59
CA ILE A 3 2.10 3.23 14.21
C ILE A 3 1.21 4.08 13.32
N PHE A 4 -0.10 4.05 13.51
CA PHE A 4 -1.04 4.81 12.70
C PHE A 4 -1.26 6.25 13.21
N THR A 5 -0.68 6.58 14.35
CA THR A 5 -0.78 7.90 14.99
C THR A 5 0.55 8.64 15.05
N GLN A 6 1.67 8.02 14.64
CA GLN A 6 2.99 8.65 14.67
C GLN A 6 3.08 9.77 13.64
N GLU A 7 3.65 10.88 14.07
CA GLU A 7 4.07 11.94 13.16
C GLU A 7 5.26 11.45 12.34
N GLY A 8 5.29 11.76 11.05
CA GLY A 8 6.44 11.48 10.19
C GLY A 8 6.11 10.80 8.87
N LEU A 9 5.38 9.69 8.88
CA LEU A 9 4.96 9.06 7.63
C LEU A 9 3.63 9.67 7.16
N ASN A 10 3.63 10.22 5.93
CA ASN A 10 2.45 10.83 5.33
C ASN A 10 1.27 9.83 5.31
N PRO A 11 0.05 10.23 5.75
CA PRO A 11 -1.09 9.33 5.78
C PRO A 11 -1.45 8.71 4.43
N GLY A 12 -1.35 9.47 3.35
CA GLY A 12 -1.60 8.96 1.99
C GLY A 12 -0.57 7.92 1.59
N LEU A 13 0.70 8.18 1.84
CA LEU A 13 1.77 7.22 1.57
C LEU A 13 1.59 5.94 2.39
N ARG A 14 1.20 6.07 3.65
CA ARG A 14 0.91 4.91 4.51
C ARG A 14 -0.16 4.01 3.89
N GLN A 15 -1.23 4.60 3.36
CA GLN A 15 -2.30 3.84 2.69
C GLN A 15 -1.81 3.20 1.38
N LEU A 16 -0.96 3.88 0.63
CA LEU A 16 -0.37 3.30 -0.59
C LEU A 16 0.55 2.11 -0.28
N ILE A 17 1.32 2.18 0.81
CA ILE A 17 2.15 1.06 1.27
C ILE A 17 1.26 -0.13 1.66
N ALA A 18 0.21 0.13 2.41
CA ALA A 18 -0.75 -0.88 2.83
C ALA A 18 -1.46 -1.51 1.62
N LEU A 19 -1.83 -0.70 0.63
CA LEU A 19 -2.43 -1.17 -0.62
C LEU A 19 -1.47 -2.04 -1.43
N ALA A 20 -0.22 -1.62 -1.59
CA ALA A 20 0.79 -2.40 -2.30
C ALA A 20 1.03 -3.75 -1.64
N SER A 21 1.17 -3.77 -0.32
CA SER A 21 1.30 -5.01 0.46
C SER A 21 0.09 -5.93 0.26
N SER A 22 -1.12 -5.37 0.27
CA SER A 22 -2.37 -6.10 0.09
C SER A 22 -2.55 -6.65 -1.33
N LEU A 23 -2.11 -5.89 -2.34
CA LEU A 23 -2.07 -6.34 -3.73
C LEU A 23 -1.09 -7.51 -3.90
N SER A 24 0.09 -7.39 -3.30
CA SER A 24 1.13 -8.42 -3.36
C SER A 24 0.68 -9.73 -2.73
N SER A 25 -0.04 -9.66 -1.62
CA SER A 25 -0.57 -10.84 -0.93
C SER A 25 -1.89 -11.37 -1.50
N GLY A 26 -2.59 -10.58 -2.31
CA GLY A 26 -3.85 -10.98 -2.94
C GLY A 26 -5.09 -10.79 -2.06
N CYS A 27 -5.02 -10.03 -0.97
CA CYS A 27 -6.17 -9.77 -0.09
C CYS A 27 -7.13 -8.74 -0.68
N LYS A 28 -8.23 -9.18 -1.28
CA LYS A 28 -9.24 -8.29 -1.89
C LYS A 28 -9.91 -7.37 -0.88
N TYR A 29 -10.24 -7.86 0.31
CA TYR A 29 -10.79 -7.05 1.40
C TYR A 29 -9.87 -5.88 1.76
N CYS A 30 -8.60 -6.18 1.98
CA CYS A 30 -7.61 -5.16 2.35
C CYS A 30 -7.34 -4.18 1.20
N GLN A 31 -7.33 -4.65 -0.06
CA GLN A 31 -7.18 -3.78 -1.22
C GLN A 31 -8.30 -2.74 -1.30
N ALA A 32 -9.53 -3.15 -1.06
CA ALA A 32 -10.68 -2.25 -1.07
C ALA A 32 -10.58 -1.20 0.03
N HIS A 33 -10.28 -1.61 1.25
CA HIS A 33 -10.16 -0.70 2.39
C HIS A 33 -8.99 0.27 2.26
N THR A 34 -7.83 -0.20 1.81
CA THR A 34 -6.64 0.65 1.69
C THR A 34 -6.71 1.59 0.50
N SER A 35 -7.30 1.18 -0.62
CA SER A 35 -7.52 2.09 -1.75
C SER A 35 -8.51 3.21 -1.39
N HIS A 36 -9.61 2.89 -0.72
CA HIS A 36 -10.55 3.89 -0.20
C HIS A 36 -9.90 4.77 0.88
N GLY A 37 -9.08 4.17 1.76
CA GLY A 37 -8.30 4.91 2.75
C GLY A 37 -7.32 5.90 2.12
N ALA A 38 -6.70 5.52 1.00
CA ALA A 38 -5.80 6.41 0.25
C ALA A 38 -6.55 7.62 -0.30
N GLU A 39 -7.72 7.42 -0.91
CA GLU A 39 -8.56 8.51 -1.41
C GLU A 39 -8.98 9.44 -0.26
N ARG A 40 -9.42 8.90 0.85
CA ARG A 40 -9.79 9.69 2.04
C ARG A 40 -8.61 10.43 2.67
N SER A 41 -7.40 9.98 2.42
CA SER A 41 -6.16 10.66 2.84
C SER A 41 -5.65 11.68 1.83
N GLY A 42 -6.42 11.94 0.76
CA GLY A 42 -6.12 12.97 -0.22
C GLY A 42 -5.35 12.50 -1.45
N ILE A 43 -5.17 11.20 -1.65
CA ILE A 43 -4.52 10.68 -2.86
C ILE A 43 -5.52 10.71 -4.02
N ASP A 44 -5.08 11.22 -5.16
CA ASP A 44 -5.88 11.27 -6.38
C ASP A 44 -6.26 9.86 -6.88
N ASN A 45 -7.50 9.69 -7.33
CA ASN A 45 -8.01 8.41 -7.78
C ASN A 45 -7.23 7.83 -8.97
N GLN A 46 -6.74 8.67 -9.88
CA GLN A 46 -5.92 8.22 -11.00
C GLN A 46 -4.61 7.62 -10.51
N LYS A 47 -3.97 8.24 -9.52
CA LYS A 47 -2.76 7.73 -8.89
C LYS A 47 -3.00 6.38 -8.23
N ILE A 48 -4.10 6.22 -7.49
CA ILE A 48 -4.48 4.95 -6.88
C ILE A 48 -4.68 3.87 -7.95
N ALA A 49 -5.42 4.20 -9.02
CA ALA A 49 -5.71 3.27 -10.12
C ALA A 49 -4.45 2.80 -10.85
N GLU A 50 -3.40 3.62 -10.88
CA GLU A 50 -2.13 3.31 -11.54
C GLU A 50 -1.10 2.60 -10.65
N ILE A 51 -1.46 2.21 -9.43
CA ILE A 51 -0.47 1.65 -8.48
C ILE A 51 0.24 0.40 -9.03
N LEU A 52 -0.43 -0.44 -9.81
CA LEU A 52 0.20 -1.61 -10.41
C LEU A 52 1.19 -1.26 -11.53
N LYS A 53 1.16 -0.01 -12.00
CA LYS A 53 2.06 0.54 -13.02
C LYS A 53 2.93 1.67 -12.45
N TYR A 54 3.11 1.69 -11.14
CA TYR A 54 3.77 2.80 -10.44
C TYR A 54 5.15 3.15 -11.02
N ASN A 55 5.91 2.15 -11.45
CA ASN A 55 7.25 2.37 -12.03
C ASN A 55 7.24 3.19 -13.31
N ASP A 56 6.20 3.04 -14.11
CA ASP A 56 6.06 3.74 -15.41
C ASP A 56 5.17 4.98 -15.29
N SER A 57 4.50 5.17 -14.17
CA SER A 57 3.61 6.30 -13.94
C SER A 57 4.38 7.56 -13.60
N THR A 58 3.96 8.69 -14.17
CA THR A 58 4.50 10.02 -13.83
C THR A 58 3.91 10.57 -12.53
N LEU A 59 2.91 9.90 -11.95
CA LEU A 59 2.22 10.33 -10.74
C LEU A 59 2.95 9.95 -9.46
N TYR A 60 3.94 9.05 -9.56
CA TYR A 60 4.72 8.58 -8.41
C TYR A 60 6.12 9.18 -8.42
N SER A 61 6.54 9.76 -7.28
CA SER A 61 7.89 10.27 -7.09
C SER A 61 8.91 9.13 -6.96
N GLU A 62 10.19 9.43 -7.10
CA GLU A 62 11.25 8.44 -6.93
C GLU A 62 11.26 7.84 -5.51
N SER A 63 10.99 8.65 -4.48
CA SER A 63 10.87 8.16 -3.11
C SER A 63 9.68 7.23 -2.94
N GLU A 64 8.54 7.55 -3.54
CA GLU A 64 7.34 6.70 -3.51
C GLU A 64 7.59 5.38 -4.25
N LYS A 65 8.26 5.41 -5.40
CA LYS A 65 8.63 4.20 -6.15
C LYS A 65 9.51 3.27 -5.32
N ALA A 66 10.50 3.83 -4.61
CA ALA A 66 11.39 3.05 -3.75
C ALA A 66 10.62 2.36 -2.61
N VAL A 67 9.65 3.05 -2.01
CA VAL A 67 8.80 2.49 -0.96
C VAL A 67 7.90 1.38 -1.51
N LEU A 68 7.29 1.60 -2.67
CA LEU A 68 6.41 0.61 -3.28
C LEU A 68 7.18 -0.62 -3.76
N ASP A 69 8.42 -0.45 -4.24
CA ASP A 69 9.29 -1.58 -4.56
C ASP A 69 9.46 -2.51 -3.34
N LEU A 70 9.75 -1.93 -2.17
CA LEU A 70 9.84 -2.72 -0.95
C LEU A 70 8.50 -3.34 -0.56
N ALA A 71 7.41 -2.57 -0.61
CA ALA A 71 6.09 -3.04 -0.19
C ALA A 71 5.61 -4.24 -1.03
N PHE A 72 5.76 -4.17 -2.35
CA PHE A 72 5.43 -5.29 -3.22
C PHE A 72 6.33 -6.50 -2.99
N ALA A 73 7.63 -6.29 -2.78
CA ALA A 73 8.58 -7.38 -2.54
C ALA A 73 8.35 -8.05 -1.18
N ALA A 74 8.21 -7.26 -0.12
CA ALA A 74 8.04 -7.77 1.24
C ALA A 74 6.63 -8.29 1.52
N GLY A 75 5.62 -7.83 0.78
CA GLY A 75 4.26 -8.36 0.87
C GLY A 75 4.08 -9.71 0.19
N ALA A 76 5.03 -10.15 -0.61
CA ALA A 76 4.98 -11.43 -1.31
C ALA A 76 5.35 -12.61 -0.39
N THR A 77 4.90 -13.79 -0.76
CA THR A 77 5.30 -15.06 -0.13
C THR A 77 5.86 -15.98 -1.20
N PRO A 78 7.13 -16.41 -1.14
CA PRO A 78 8.14 -15.98 -0.16
C PRO A 78 8.50 -14.49 -0.28
N ASN A 79 8.97 -13.92 0.81
CA ASN A 79 9.39 -12.52 0.88
C ASN A 79 10.56 -12.27 -0.09
N ARG A 80 10.43 -11.25 -0.95
CA ARG A 80 11.40 -10.90 -1.99
C ARG A 80 12.21 -9.64 -1.66
N SER A 81 12.10 -9.12 -0.43
CA SER A 81 12.90 -7.97 -0.03
C SER A 81 14.38 -8.30 -0.07
N SER A 82 15.18 -7.30 -0.40
CA SER A 82 16.63 -7.46 -0.56
C SER A 82 17.34 -6.24 0.02
N LYS A 83 18.65 -6.37 0.18
CA LYS A 83 19.51 -5.28 0.64
C LYS A 83 19.40 -4.04 -0.26
N GLU A 84 19.23 -4.25 -1.55
CA GLU A 84 19.12 -3.17 -2.54
C GLU A 84 17.92 -2.27 -2.30
N HIS A 85 16.79 -2.82 -1.86
CA HIS A 85 15.62 -2.02 -1.48
C HIS A 85 15.95 -1.02 -0.36
N PHE A 86 16.71 -1.46 0.65
CA PHE A 86 17.08 -0.59 1.77
C PHE A 86 18.16 0.43 1.40
N ILE A 87 19.06 0.09 0.50
CA ILE A 87 20.04 1.04 -0.03
C ILE A 87 19.31 2.19 -0.72
N GLU A 88 18.32 1.89 -1.55
CA GLU A 88 17.53 2.91 -2.25
C GLU A 88 16.69 3.74 -1.28
N LEU A 89 16.02 3.09 -0.31
CA LEU A 89 15.21 3.79 0.69
C LEU A 89 16.01 4.79 1.52
N LYS A 90 17.24 4.46 1.86
CA LYS A 90 18.12 5.34 2.66
C LYS A 90 18.50 6.64 1.95
N LYS A 91 18.34 6.71 0.63
CA LYS A 91 18.52 7.95 -0.12
C LYS A 91 17.38 8.95 0.10
N HIS A 92 16.22 8.49 0.54
CA HIS A 92 14.98 9.28 0.62
C HIS A 92 14.43 9.42 2.03
N PHE A 93 14.72 8.46 2.92
CA PHE A 93 14.09 8.36 4.25
C PHE A 93 15.12 8.12 5.35
N SER A 94 14.81 8.64 6.54
CA SER A 94 15.54 8.32 7.76
C SER A 94 15.32 6.86 8.17
N GLU A 95 16.18 6.34 9.02
CA GLU A 95 16.02 4.98 9.57
C GLU A 95 14.71 4.81 10.34
N GLU A 96 14.26 5.86 11.02
CA GLU A 96 12.98 5.86 11.74
C GLU A 96 11.81 5.70 10.77
N LEU A 97 11.79 6.46 9.67
CA LEU A 97 10.74 6.34 8.65
C LEU A 97 10.78 4.99 7.93
N ILE A 98 11.97 4.45 7.68
CA ILE A 98 12.11 3.10 7.11
C ILE A 98 11.53 2.05 8.06
N THR A 99 11.75 2.19 9.36
CA THR A 99 11.13 1.32 10.38
C THR A 99 9.62 1.42 10.34
N ASP A 100 9.07 2.63 10.21
CA ASP A 100 7.63 2.84 10.08
C ASP A 100 7.08 2.16 8.80
N ILE A 101 7.77 2.30 7.69
CA ILE A 101 7.41 1.65 6.42
C ILE A 101 7.33 0.13 6.59
N VAL A 102 8.36 -0.49 7.15
CA VAL A 102 8.40 -1.93 7.42
C VAL A 102 7.28 -2.35 8.37
N SER A 103 6.99 -1.52 9.37
CA SER A 103 5.91 -1.77 10.33
C SER A 103 4.54 -1.80 9.67
N VAL A 104 4.26 -0.86 8.74
CA VAL A 104 3.00 -0.84 7.98
C VAL A 104 2.88 -2.11 7.13
N ILE A 105 3.93 -2.49 6.41
CA ILE A 105 3.94 -3.73 5.62
C ILE A 105 3.66 -4.94 6.50
N SER A 106 4.27 -5.01 7.67
CA SER A 106 4.14 -6.15 8.59
C SER A 106 2.74 -6.26 9.19
N ILE A 107 2.14 -5.12 9.57
CA ILE A 107 0.77 -5.08 10.08
C ILE A 107 -0.22 -5.52 9.01
N PHE A 108 -0.07 -5.04 7.79
CA PHE A 108 -0.94 -5.46 6.71
C PHE A 108 -0.69 -6.90 6.27
N GLY A 109 0.53 -7.41 6.42
CA GLY A 109 0.80 -8.84 6.27
C GLY A 109 -0.03 -9.68 7.24
N PHE A 110 -0.14 -9.25 8.49
CA PHE A 110 -1.03 -9.86 9.48
C PHE A 110 -2.50 -9.74 9.05
N LEU A 111 -2.96 -8.53 8.73
CA LEU A 111 -4.36 -8.27 8.37
C LEU A 111 -4.78 -9.00 7.09
N ASN A 112 -3.90 -9.03 6.09
CA ASN A 112 -4.13 -9.74 4.84
C ASN A 112 -4.40 -11.22 5.09
N ARG A 113 -3.55 -11.85 5.90
CA ARG A 113 -3.70 -13.26 6.23
C ARG A 113 -4.94 -13.52 7.09
N TRP A 114 -5.20 -12.65 8.06
CA TRP A 114 -6.39 -12.72 8.91
C TRP A 114 -7.68 -12.69 8.07
N ASN A 115 -7.82 -11.67 7.24
CA ASN A 115 -9.05 -11.47 6.45
C ASN A 115 -9.21 -12.55 5.37
N ASP A 116 -8.14 -12.96 4.71
CA ASP A 116 -8.21 -14.02 3.71
C ASP A 116 -8.56 -15.37 4.33
N THR A 117 -7.99 -15.67 5.49
CA THR A 117 -8.23 -16.94 6.18
C THR A 117 -9.68 -17.04 6.66
N LEU A 118 -10.22 -15.94 7.21
CA LEU A 118 -11.60 -15.90 7.72
C LEU A 118 -12.64 -15.63 6.64
N GLY A 119 -12.22 -15.25 5.43
CA GLY A 119 -13.14 -14.88 4.36
C GLY A 119 -14.01 -13.68 4.73
N THR A 120 -13.40 -12.66 5.35
CA THR A 120 -14.12 -11.48 5.84
C THR A 120 -14.93 -10.83 4.73
N LYS A 121 -16.23 -10.63 4.99
CA LYS A 121 -17.14 -10.02 4.02
C LYS A 121 -16.80 -8.53 3.85
N LEU A 122 -16.63 -8.12 2.59
CA LEU A 122 -16.39 -6.72 2.25
C LEU A 122 -17.66 -5.89 2.41
N GLU A 123 -17.56 -4.77 3.10
CA GLU A 123 -18.63 -3.80 3.28
C GLU A 123 -18.90 -3.04 1.98
N ASP A 124 -20.10 -2.48 1.85
CA ASP A 124 -20.54 -1.82 0.60
C ASP A 124 -19.73 -0.57 0.28
N VAL A 125 -19.42 0.27 1.26
CA VAL A 125 -18.75 1.57 1.02
C VAL A 125 -17.40 1.41 0.31
N PRO A 126 -16.43 0.62 0.78
CA PRO A 126 -15.18 0.42 0.05
C PRO A 126 -15.36 -0.35 -1.26
N LYS A 127 -16.33 -1.25 -1.34
CA LYS A 127 -16.68 -1.96 -2.59
C LYS A 127 -17.16 -0.98 -3.65
N ASP A 128 -18.13 -0.14 -3.31
CA ASP A 128 -18.70 0.86 -4.20
C ASP A 128 -17.64 1.86 -4.67
N PHE A 129 -16.71 2.23 -3.79
CA PHE A 129 -15.58 3.09 -4.16
C PHE A 129 -14.76 2.48 -5.29
N ILE A 130 -14.42 1.21 -5.22
CA ILE A 130 -13.67 0.54 -6.30
C ILE A 130 -14.50 0.53 -7.60
N GLU A 131 -15.76 0.12 -7.51
CA GLU A 131 -16.63 -0.03 -8.68
C GLU A 131 -16.88 1.30 -9.38
N GLU A 132 -17.15 2.35 -8.63
CA GLU A 132 -17.54 3.65 -9.16
C GLU A 132 -16.37 4.57 -9.51
N LYS A 133 -15.26 4.46 -8.78
CA LYS A 133 -14.14 5.43 -8.86
C LYS A 133 -12.87 4.87 -9.48
N LEU A 134 -12.56 3.60 -9.27
CA LEU A 134 -11.29 3.03 -9.72
C LEU A 134 -11.42 2.21 -11.00
N ILE A 135 -12.44 1.37 -11.14
CA ILE A 135 -12.64 0.57 -12.35
C ILE A 135 -12.71 1.44 -13.61
N PRO A 136 -13.46 2.56 -13.63
CA PRO A 136 -13.48 3.44 -14.80
C PRO A 136 -12.12 4.06 -15.16
N LEU A 137 -11.18 4.09 -14.22
CA LEU A 137 -9.82 4.62 -14.42
C LEU A 137 -8.79 3.52 -14.77
N GLY A 138 -9.24 2.29 -14.99
CA GLY A 138 -8.38 1.18 -15.39
C GLY A 138 -7.95 0.24 -14.28
N TRP A 139 -8.54 0.35 -13.10
CA TRP A 139 -8.34 -0.62 -12.02
C TRP A 139 -8.90 -1.99 -12.43
N SER A 140 -8.14 -3.03 -12.21
CA SER A 140 -8.53 -4.40 -12.56
C SER A 140 -8.57 -5.34 -11.35
#